data_3e3b3a8e3ab260d8b7d278bd2c9a0369
#
_entry.id   3e3b3a8e3ab260d8b7d278bd2c9a0369
#
_cell.length_a   1.000
_cell.length_b   1.000
_cell.length_c   1.000
_cell.angle_alpha   90.00
_cell.angle_beta   90.00
_cell.angle_gamma   90.00
#
_symmetry.space_group_name_H-M   'P 1'
#
loop_
_entity.id
_entity.type
_entity.pdbx_description
1 polymer ?
#
loop_
_entity_poly.entity_id
_entity_poly.type
_entity_poly.pdbx_seq_one_letter_code
_entity_poly.pdbx_strand_id
1 'polypeptide(L)'
;MTQQIAGTELRFTQGFAAAERQVLTDEAVEFLAELVGKFTPRRNELLAARARWQQNIDRGELPGFISETNSIREGDWQIRGIPQDLRDRRVEITGPVERKMVINALNANVKVFMADFEDSLAPSWDKVIDGQINLHDAVNGTISYTNEAGKIYQLKPNPAVLIARVRGLHLPEKHVLWRDEAIPGGLFDFALYFYHNYHQLLAKGSGPYFYLPKTQSWEEAAWWSDVFSFTEDRFDLPRGTIKATVLIETLPAVFQMDEILYHLRDHIVGLNCGRWDYIFSYIKTLKNHGDRVLPDRQSVTMEKPFLSAYSRLLIKTCHKRGAFAMGGMAAFIPSKDAEKNAWVLNKVRADKELEANNGHDGTWVAHPGLADTVMEVFGNALGDRQNQLDVMREQDAPISAAQLLEPCDGERTEAGMRANIRVAVQYIEAWISGNGCVPIYGLMEDAATAEISRTSIWQWIHHEKSLNDGRPVTKALFRQMLQEEMLVVREEVGEARFNAGRFEEAARLMERITTQDELIDFLTLPGYALLA
;
A
#
# COMPACT_ATOMS: atom_id res chain seq x y z
N MET A 1 -30.33 -11.71 3.84
CA MET A 1 -30.81 -12.65 2.78
C MET A 1 -29.76 -12.64 1.68
N THR A 2 -29.30 -13.79 1.24
CA THR A 2 -28.39 -13.88 0.10
C THR A 2 -29.11 -13.43 -1.18
N GLN A 3 -28.43 -12.63 -1.99
CA GLN A 3 -28.96 -12.16 -3.28
C GLN A 3 -28.08 -12.71 -4.41
N GLN A 4 -28.72 -13.29 -5.42
CA GLN A 4 -28.08 -13.71 -6.65
C GLN A 4 -28.64 -12.84 -7.78
N ILE A 5 -27.74 -12.29 -8.61
CA ILE A 5 -28.15 -11.53 -9.79
C ILE A 5 -28.34 -12.50 -10.94
N ALA A 6 -29.51 -12.41 -11.59
CA ALA A 6 -29.88 -13.29 -12.70
C ALA A 6 -28.82 -13.20 -13.81
N GLY A 7 -28.43 -14.36 -14.36
CA GLY A 7 -27.41 -14.43 -15.42
C GLY A 7 -25.96 -14.47 -14.94
N THR A 8 -25.68 -14.34 -13.64
CA THR A 8 -24.32 -14.43 -13.09
C THR A 8 -24.15 -15.59 -12.11
N GLU A 9 -22.88 -16.08 -11.97
CA GLU A 9 -22.51 -17.06 -10.93
C GLU A 9 -22.16 -16.40 -9.58
N LEU A 10 -22.32 -15.07 -9.45
CA LEU A 10 -22.02 -14.35 -8.23
C LEU A 10 -23.17 -14.42 -7.22
N ARG A 11 -22.84 -14.65 -5.97
CA ARG A 11 -23.77 -14.68 -4.85
C ARG A 11 -23.32 -13.68 -3.77
N PHE A 12 -24.16 -12.72 -3.46
CA PHE A 12 -23.93 -11.74 -2.41
C PHE A 12 -24.46 -12.27 -1.08
N THR A 13 -23.66 -12.13 -0.02
CA THR A 13 -24.03 -12.66 1.31
C THR A 13 -25.05 -11.79 2.03
N GLN A 14 -25.31 -10.59 1.52
CA GLN A 14 -26.33 -9.66 2.04
C GLN A 14 -27.17 -9.07 0.90
N GLY A 15 -28.33 -8.54 1.26
CA GLY A 15 -29.22 -7.88 0.30
C GLY A 15 -28.75 -6.45 -0.01
N PHE A 16 -29.20 -5.92 -1.13
CA PHE A 16 -28.84 -4.56 -1.55
C PHE A 16 -29.80 -3.53 -0.97
N ALA A 17 -29.27 -2.63 -0.16
CA ALA A 17 -29.90 -1.37 0.23
C ALA A 17 -29.75 -0.31 -0.90
N ALA A 18 -30.08 0.93 -0.61
CA ALA A 18 -30.05 2.00 -1.62
C ALA A 18 -28.61 2.35 -2.08
N ALA A 19 -27.62 2.24 -1.20
CA ALA A 19 -26.21 2.49 -1.52
C ALA A 19 -25.66 1.43 -2.49
N GLU A 20 -25.86 0.14 -2.17
CA GLU A 20 -25.39 -0.95 -3.02
C GLU A 20 -25.99 -0.89 -4.42
N ARG A 21 -27.29 -0.55 -4.55
CA ARG A 21 -27.94 -0.41 -5.85
C ARG A 21 -27.38 0.69 -6.74
N GLN A 22 -26.66 1.68 -6.17
CA GLN A 22 -26.00 2.72 -6.96
C GLN A 22 -24.75 2.20 -7.67
N VAL A 23 -24.04 1.26 -7.06
CA VAL A 23 -22.76 0.74 -7.60
C VAL A 23 -22.86 -0.70 -8.10
N LEU A 24 -23.77 -1.51 -7.54
CA LEU A 24 -24.02 -2.87 -7.98
C LEU A 24 -25.23 -2.92 -8.95
N THR A 25 -25.11 -2.16 -10.06
CA THR A 25 -26.08 -2.26 -11.16
C THR A 25 -25.92 -3.61 -11.87
N ASP A 26 -26.94 -4.06 -12.57
CA ASP A 26 -26.90 -5.35 -13.27
C ASP A 26 -25.71 -5.43 -14.23
N GLU A 27 -25.44 -4.38 -14.98
CA GLU A 27 -24.33 -4.33 -15.94
C GLU A 27 -22.95 -4.29 -15.25
N ALA A 28 -22.83 -3.57 -14.12
CA ALA A 28 -21.57 -3.53 -13.35
C ALA A 28 -21.27 -4.91 -12.75
N VAL A 29 -22.31 -5.60 -12.25
CA VAL A 29 -22.15 -6.96 -11.69
C VAL A 29 -21.90 -7.99 -12.80
N GLU A 30 -22.49 -7.84 -13.98
CA GLU A 30 -22.18 -8.68 -15.15
C GLU A 30 -20.69 -8.54 -15.51
N PHE A 31 -20.18 -7.33 -15.63
CA PHE A 31 -18.75 -7.07 -15.88
C PHE A 31 -17.86 -7.66 -14.77
N LEU A 32 -18.22 -7.47 -13.49
CA LEU A 32 -17.50 -8.08 -12.37
C LEU A 32 -17.49 -9.62 -12.48
N ALA A 33 -18.62 -10.24 -12.85
CA ALA A 33 -18.73 -11.68 -13.00
C ALA A 33 -17.85 -12.20 -14.15
N GLU A 34 -17.78 -11.49 -15.29
CA GLU A 34 -16.88 -11.80 -16.40
C GLU A 34 -15.41 -11.82 -15.92
N LEU A 35 -14.98 -10.78 -15.18
CA LEU A 35 -13.62 -10.70 -14.64
C LEU A 35 -13.33 -11.81 -13.63
N VAL A 36 -14.24 -12.02 -12.69
CA VAL A 36 -14.09 -13.05 -11.65
C VAL A 36 -13.99 -14.45 -12.28
N GLY A 37 -14.90 -14.78 -13.20
CA GLY A 37 -14.91 -16.08 -13.86
C GLY A 37 -13.64 -16.35 -14.67
N LYS A 38 -13.11 -15.31 -15.34
CA LYS A 38 -11.93 -15.44 -16.20
C LYS A 38 -10.61 -15.44 -15.43
N PHE A 39 -10.47 -14.59 -14.42
CA PHE A 39 -9.16 -14.29 -13.83
C PHE A 39 -8.92 -14.90 -12.44
N THR A 40 -9.97 -15.31 -11.70
CA THR A 40 -9.81 -15.93 -10.37
C THR A 40 -9.01 -17.23 -10.40
N PRO A 41 -9.20 -18.17 -11.35
CA PRO A 41 -8.41 -19.40 -11.38
C PRO A 41 -6.90 -19.13 -11.46
N ARG A 42 -6.49 -18.27 -12.38
CA ARG A 42 -5.06 -17.92 -12.53
C ARG A 42 -4.52 -17.15 -11.32
N ARG A 43 -5.31 -16.25 -10.71
CA ARG A 43 -4.94 -15.57 -9.47
C ARG A 43 -4.66 -16.58 -8.35
N ASN A 44 -5.49 -17.61 -8.20
CA ASN A 44 -5.30 -18.63 -7.18
C ASN A 44 -4.02 -19.46 -7.42
N GLU A 45 -3.67 -19.76 -8.69
CA GLU A 45 -2.40 -20.37 -9.05
C GLU A 45 -1.20 -19.48 -8.67
N LEU A 46 -1.29 -18.17 -8.88
CA LEU A 46 -0.24 -17.21 -8.51
C LEU A 46 -0.03 -17.15 -7.00
N LEU A 47 -1.10 -17.14 -6.21
CA LEU A 47 -0.97 -17.22 -4.74
C LEU A 47 -0.35 -18.54 -4.28
N ALA A 48 -0.71 -19.65 -4.91
CA ALA A 48 -0.06 -20.94 -4.65
C ALA A 48 1.43 -20.94 -5.07
N ALA A 49 1.78 -20.21 -6.14
CA ALA A 49 3.17 -20.04 -6.55
C ALA A 49 3.99 -19.24 -5.53
N ARG A 50 3.41 -18.18 -4.92
CA ARG A 50 4.04 -17.46 -3.80
C ARG A 50 4.43 -18.42 -2.66
N ALA A 51 3.49 -19.29 -2.26
CA ALA A 51 3.73 -20.26 -1.19
C ALA A 51 4.85 -21.26 -1.53
N ARG A 52 4.90 -21.77 -2.78
CA ARG A 52 5.96 -22.66 -3.23
C ARG A 52 7.32 -21.96 -3.27
N TRP A 53 7.37 -20.74 -3.77
CA TRP A 53 8.59 -19.94 -3.80
C TRP A 53 9.11 -19.68 -2.39
N GLN A 54 8.22 -19.30 -1.45
CA GLN A 54 8.59 -19.08 -0.06
C GLN A 54 9.18 -20.34 0.60
N GLN A 55 8.65 -21.53 0.28
CA GLN A 55 9.21 -22.80 0.79
C GLN A 55 10.67 -23.01 0.39
N ASN A 56 11.08 -22.57 -0.79
CA ASN A 56 12.47 -22.66 -1.20
C ASN A 56 13.36 -21.71 -0.40
N ILE A 57 12.89 -20.48 -0.19
CA ILE A 57 13.58 -19.49 0.66
C ILE A 57 13.70 -20.03 2.09
N ASP A 58 12.64 -20.60 2.63
CA ASP A 58 12.61 -21.18 3.99
C ASP A 58 13.59 -22.37 4.17
N ARG A 59 14.01 -23.03 3.06
CA ARG A 59 15.03 -24.09 3.04
C ARG A 59 16.46 -23.58 2.88
N GLY A 60 16.66 -22.26 2.79
CA GLY A 60 17.98 -21.63 2.74
C GLY A 60 18.35 -21.02 1.39
N GLU A 61 17.49 -21.07 0.37
CA GLU A 61 17.72 -20.31 -0.86
C GLU A 61 17.61 -18.80 -0.56
N LEU A 62 18.36 -17.99 -1.30
CA LEU A 62 18.24 -16.55 -1.22
C LEU A 62 17.57 -16.00 -2.49
N PRO A 63 16.71 -14.97 -2.36
CA PRO A 63 16.17 -14.27 -3.52
C PRO A 63 17.26 -13.70 -4.41
N GLY A 64 17.01 -13.64 -5.72
CA GLY A 64 17.95 -13.09 -6.68
C GLY A 64 17.30 -12.74 -8.02
N PHE A 65 18.07 -12.14 -8.90
CA PHE A 65 17.64 -11.87 -10.27
C PHE A 65 17.42 -13.16 -11.05
N ILE A 66 16.33 -13.22 -11.81
CA ILE A 66 15.94 -14.42 -12.56
C ILE A 66 16.80 -14.52 -13.83
N SER A 67 17.57 -15.60 -13.99
CA SER A 67 18.46 -15.80 -15.15
C SER A 67 17.71 -15.94 -16.46
N GLU A 68 16.56 -16.60 -16.44
CA GLU A 68 15.71 -16.89 -17.60
C GLU A 68 15.11 -15.64 -18.25
N THR A 69 15.01 -14.57 -17.50
CA THR A 69 14.46 -13.27 -17.95
C THR A 69 15.55 -12.23 -18.24
N ASN A 70 16.82 -12.63 -18.25
CA ASN A 70 17.93 -11.69 -18.47
C ASN A 70 17.80 -10.88 -19.77
N SER A 71 17.24 -11.49 -20.83
CA SER A 71 16.98 -10.79 -22.10
C SER A 71 16.02 -9.61 -21.98
N ILE A 72 15.10 -9.62 -20.99
CA ILE A 72 14.24 -8.48 -20.70
C ILE A 72 15.06 -7.34 -20.09
N ARG A 73 15.92 -7.65 -19.11
CA ARG A 73 16.75 -6.65 -18.42
C ARG A 73 17.79 -6.02 -19.35
N GLU A 74 18.34 -6.80 -20.29
CA GLU A 74 19.33 -6.33 -21.27
C GLU A 74 18.69 -5.72 -22.53
N GLY A 75 17.43 -6.06 -22.84
CA GLY A 75 16.74 -5.61 -24.04
C GLY A 75 16.54 -4.10 -24.11
N ASP A 76 16.51 -3.58 -25.34
CA ASP A 76 16.22 -2.18 -25.65
C ASP A 76 14.70 -2.02 -25.89
N TRP A 77 13.97 -1.68 -24.82
CA TRP A 77 12.54 -1.42 -24.83
C TRP A 77 12.16 -0.35 -23.81
N GLN A 78 11.04 0.30 -24.05
CA GLN A 78 10.45 1.30 -23.15
C GLN A 78 8.97 1.06 -22.96
N ILE A 79 8.38 1.70 -21.94
CA ILE A 79 6.93 1.73 -21.74
C ILE A 79 6.25 2.54 -22.85
N ARG A 80 4.95 2.32 -23.04
CA ARG A 80 4.17 2.94 -24.13
C ARG A 80 4.05 4.46 -24.05
N GLY A 81 4.21 5.05 -22.88
CA GLY A 81 4.12 6.47 -22.66
C GLY A 81 3.21 6.84 -21.50
N ILE A 82 3.37 8.08 -21.07
CA ILE A 82 2.73 8.64 -19.88
C ILE A 82 1.68 9.65 -20.30
N PRO A 83 0.43 9.56 -19.79
CA PRO A 83 -0.61 10.56 -20.03
C PRO A 83 -0.19 11.96 -19.62
N GLN A 84 -0.75 12.97 -20.29
CA GLN A 84 -0.35 14.37 -20.07
C GLN A 84 -0.60 14.86 -18.64
N ASP A 85 -1.70 14.45 -18.04
CA ASP A 85 -2.10 14.81 -16.66
C ASP A 85 -1.30 14.09 -15.59
N LEU A 86 -0.56 13.03 -15.94
CA LEU A 86 0.36 12.31 -15.05
C LEU A 86 1.84 12.70 -15.24
N ARG A 87 2.18 13.66 -16.09
CA ARG A 87 3.59 14.01 -16.32
C ARG A 87 4.27 14.70 -15.15
N ASP A 88 3.50 15.40 -14.33
CA ASP A 88 3.97 16.02 -13.09
C ASP A 88 3.34 15.30 -11.89
N ARG A 89 4.13 14.46 -11.22
CA ARG A 89 3.75 13.68 -10.04
C ARG A 89 4.60 14.01 -8.81
N ARG A 90 5.18 15.20 -8.77
CA ARG A 90 6.17 15.60 -7.74
C ARG A 90 5.67 15.42 -6.30
N VAL A 91 4.38 15.58 -6.05
CA VAL A 91 3.77 15.26 -4.73
C VAL A 91 2.41 14.60 -4.96
N GLU A 92 2.24 13.44 -4.35
CA GLU A 92 0.99 12.72 -4.26
C GLU A 92 0.54 12.63 -2.80
N ILE A 93 -0.75 12.69 -2.57
CA ILE A 93 -1.34 12.42 -1.26
C ILE A 93 -2.06 11.07 -1.29
N THR A 94 -1.93 10.29 -0.23
CA THR A 94 -2.70 9.07 -0.02
C THR A 94 -3.72 9.26 1.09
N GLY A 95 -4.83 8.55 1.00
CA GLY A 95 -5.85 8.54 2.03
C GLY A 95 -7.02 7.60 1.70
N PRO A 96 -7.81 7.22 2.72
CA PRO A 96 -8.94 6.34 2.54
C PRO A 96 -10.03 6.97 1.67
N VAL A 97 -10.90 6.13 1.13
CA VAL A 97 -12.01 6.53 0.25
C VAL A 97 -13.22 7.13 0.98
N GLU A 98 -13.05 7.57 2.22
CA GLU A 98 -14.08 8.22 3.01
C GLU A 98 -14.39 9.63 2.47
N ARG A 99 -15.66 10.00 2.38
CA ARG A 99 -16.18 11.16 1.66
C ARG A 99 -15.45 12.47 1.96
N LYS A 100 -15.28 12.81 3.24
CA LYS A 100 -14.55 14.02 3.67
C LYS A 100 -13.07 13.96 3.32
N MET A 101 -12.46 12.78 3.45
CA MET A 101 -11.04 12.59 3.16
C MET A 101 -10.77 12.72 1.66
N VAL A 102 -11.62 12.15 0.80
CA VAL A 102 -11.56 12.31 -0.66
C VAL A 102 -11.60 13.80 -1.06
N ILE A 103 -12.54 14.58 -0.50
CA ILE A 103 -12.63 16.01 -0.80
C ILE A 103 -11.36 16.77 -0.36
N ASN A 104 -10.87 16.48 0.85
CA ASN A 104 -9.69 17.14 1.38
C ASN A 104 -8.43 16.81 0.58
N ALA A 105 -8.26 15.54 0.21
CA ALA A 105 -7.11 15.08 -0.55
C ALA A 105 -7.08 15.66 -1.98
N LEU A 106 -8.22 15.62 -2.69
CA LEU A 106 -8.35 16.22 -4.01
C LEU A 106 -8.14 17.74 -4.03
N ASN A 107 -8.43 18.41 -2.92
CA ASN A 107 -8.26 19.86 -2.75
C ASN A 107 -6.89 20.28 -2.20
N ALA A 108 -6.04 19.32 -1.81
CA ALA A 108 -4.71 19.61 -1.27
C ALA A 108 -3.78 20.16 -2.39
N ASN A 109 -2.73 20.86 -1.98
CA ASN A 109 -1.71 21.34 -2.92
C ASN A 109 -0.78 20.21 -3.36
N VAL A 110 -1.34 19.25 -4.10
CA VAL A 110 -0.64 18.08 -4.63
C VAL A 110 -1.02 17.88 -6.10
N LYS A 111 -0.29 17.04 -6.80
CA LYS A 111 -0.58 16.72 -8.21
C LYS A 111 -1.54 15.55 -8.35
N VAL A 112 -1.45 14.58 -7.44
CA VAL A 112 -2.21 13.33 -7.48
C VAL A 112 -2.78 13.02 -6.10
N PHE A 113 -3.99 12.51 -6.08
CA PHE A 113 -4.59 11.81 -4.93
C PHE A 113 -4.68 10.33 -5.23
N MET A 114 -4.02 9.51 -4.43
CA MET A 114 -4.19 8.07 -4.41
C MET A 114 -5.31 7.71 -3.43
N ALA A 115 -6.48 7.40 -3.95
CA ALA A 115 -7.63 6.93 -3.19
C ALA A 115 -7.46 5.44 -2.87
N ASP A 116 -7.44 5.11 -1.59
CA ASP A 116 -6.93 3.84 -1.11
C ASP A 116 -8.03 2.92 -0.56
N PHE A 117 -8.24 1.78 -1.24
CA PHE A 117 -9.09 0.68 -0.78
C PHE A 117 -8.31 -0.39 0.02
N GLU A 118 -6.99 -0.23 0.15
CA GLU A 118 -6.11 -1.23 0.76
C GLU A 118 -5.66 -0.81 2.17
N ASP A 119 -4.42 -0.35 2.35
CA ASP A 119 -3.79 -0.20 3.68
C ASP A 119 -4.40 0.89 4.56
N SER A 120 -4.90 1.98 3.98
CA SER A 120 -5.55 3.04 4.77
C SER A 120 -7.06 2.84 4.97
N LEU A 121 -7.63 1.76 4.47
CA LEU A 121 -9.02 1.40 4.68
C LEU A 121 -9.12 0.10 5.50
N ALA A 122 -10.01 0.09 6.51
CA ALA A 122 -10.52 -1.16 7.06
C ALA A 122 -11.72 -1.57 6.18
N PRO A 123 -11.59 -2.60 5.32
CA PRO A 123 -12.52 -2.81 4.20
C PRO A 123 -13.80 -3.54 4.63
N SER A 124 -14.58 -2.94 5.54
CA SER A 124 -15.95 -3.36 5.79
C SER A 124 -16.79 -3.14 4.54
N TRP A 125 -17.87 -3.90 4.39
CA TRP A 125 -18.74 -3.80 3.23
C TRP A 125 -19.22 -2.38 2.96
N ASP A 126 -19.78 -1.74 3.98
CA ASP A 126 -20.29 -0.37 3.87
C ASP A 126 -19.22 0.61 3.38
N LYS A 127 -17.99 0.52 3.93
CA LYS A 127 -16.90 1.41 3.55
C LYS A 127 -16.39 1.19 2.13
N VAL A 128 -16.37 -0.05 1.67
CA VAL A 128 -15.98 -0.35 0.29
C VAL A 128 -17.04 0.17 -0.69
N ILE A 129 -18.32 -0.03 -0.40
CA ILE A 129 -19.44 0.48 -1.21
C ILE A 129 -19.48 2.01 -1.18
N ASP A 130 -19.45 2.62 -0.01
CA ASP A 130 -19.42 4.09 0.14
C ASP A 130 -18.20 4.69 -0.57
N GLY A 131 -17.06 4.00 -0.52
CA GLY A 131 -15.86 4.39 -1.24
C GLY A 131 -16.08 4.49 -2.75
N GLN A 132 -16.74 3.52 -3.35
CA GLN A 132 -17.08 3.55 -4.78
C GLN A 132 -18.01 4.71 -5.11
N ILE A 133 -19.03 4.96 -4.28
CA ILE A 133 -19.95 6.10 -4.44
C ILE A 133 -19.18 7.43 -4.32
N ASN A 134 -18.30 7.53 -3.32
CA ASN A 134 -17.54 8.75 -3.08
C ASN A 134 -16.60 9.08 -4.24
N LEU A 135 -15.94 8.07 -4.83
CA LEU A 135 -15.09 8.28 -6.00
C LEU A 135 -15.91 8.60 -7.24
N HIS A 136 -17.07 7.97 -7.43
CA HIS A 136 -17.99 8.31 -8.51
C HIS A 136 -18.47 9.77 -8.42
N ASP A 137 -18.91 10.20 -7.24
CA ASP A 137 -19.31 11.58 -7.01
C ASP A 137 -18.14 12.56 -7.23
N ALA A 138 -16.92 12.19 -6.82
CA ALA A 138 -15.72 13.01 -7.04
C ALA A 138 -15.40 13.17 -8.52
N VAL A 139 -15.42 12.06 -9.28
CA VAL A 139 -15.19 12.05 -10.73
C VAL A 139 -16.24 12.90 -11.45
N ASN A 140 -17.49 12.86 -11.02
CA ASN A 140 -18.56 13.69 -11.58
C ASN A 140 -18.57 15.15 -11.07
N GLY A 141 -17.79 15.48 -10.03
CA GLY A 141 -17.74 16.82 -9.44
C GLY A 141 -18.94 17.13 -8.55
N THR A 142 -19.72 16.13 -8.16
CA THR A 142 -20.93 16.26 -7.32
C THR A 142 -20.66 15.99 -5.85
N ILE A 143 -19.47 15.52 -5.49
CA ILE A 143 -19.13 15.19 -4.12
C ILE A 143 -19.21 16.40 -3.21
N SER A 144 -19.96 16.27 -2.11
CA SER A 144 -20.05 17.27 -1.05
C SER A 144 -20.21 16.58 0.30
N TYR A 145 -19.80 17.26 1.37
CA TYR A 145 -19.94 16.79 2.73
C TYR A 145 -20.22 17.96 3.66
N THR A 146 -21.22 17.84 4.51
CA THR A 146 -21.53 18.85 5.54
C THR A 146 -21.26 18.23 6.91
N ASN A 147 -20.39 18.86 7.70
CA ASN A 147 -20.10 18.36 9.05
C ASN A 147 -21.20 18.78 10.05
N GLU A 148 -21.14 18.27 11.28
CA GLU A 148 -22.11 18.57 12.35
C GLU A 148 -22.23 20.07 12.69
N ALA A 149 -21.15 20.84 12.46
CA ALA A 149 -21.14 22.30 12.66
C ALA A 149 -21.70 23.08 11.44
N GLY A 150 -22.26 22.39 10.44
CA GLY A 150 -22.84 23.00 9.24
C GLY A 150 -21.81 23.48 8.20
N LYS A 151 -20.51 23.18 8.38
CA LYS A 151 -19.48 23.52 7.39
C LYS A 151 -19.57 22.60 6.18
N ILE A 152 -19.68 23.20 4.99
CA ILE A 152 -19.73 22.48 3.72
C ILE A 152 -18.33 22.30 3.16
N TYR A 153 -18.02 21.08 2.71
CA TYR A 153 -16.84 20.69 1.97
C TYR A 153 -17.25 20.26 0.56
N GLN A 154 -16.56 20.77 -0.45
CA GLN A 154 -16.78 20.44 -1.86
C GLN A 154 -15.48 20.62 -2.64
N LEU A 155 -15.40 20.10 -3.86
CA LEU A 155 -14.23 20.24 -4.70
C LEU A 155 -14.01 21.70 -5.11
N LYS A 156 -12.73 22.09 -5.11
CA LYS A 156 -12.24 23.32 -5.74
C LYS A 156 -12.13 23.13 -7.26
N PRO A 157 -12.04 24.20 -8.03
CA PRO A 157 -11.61 24.12 -9.42
C PRO A 157 -10.23 23.44 -9.53
N ASN A 158 -10.05 22.60 -10.54
CA ASN A 158 -8.80 21.89 -10.80
C ASN A 158 -8.30 21.02 -9.60
N PRO A 159 -9.05 20.02 -9.18
CA PRO A 159 -8.61 19.09 -8.15
C PRO A 159 -7.42 18.27 -8.63
N ALA A 160 -6.70 17.63 -7.72
CA ALA A 160 -5.62 16.69 -8.04
C ALA A 160 -6.13 15.54 -8.94
N VAL A 161 -5.23 14.95 -9.72
CA VAL A 161 -5.54 13.77 -10.53
C VAL A 161 -5.84 12.58 -9.59
N LEU A 162 -6.89 11.83 -9.88
CA LEU A 162 -7.32 10.70 -9.08
C LEU A 162 -6.72 9.40 -9.59
N ILE A 163 -6.08 8.66 -8.69
CA ILE A 163 -5.61 7.28 -8.91
C ILE A 163 -6.23 6.39 -7.82
N ALA A 164 -6.79 5.24 -8.16
CA ALA A 164 -7.34 4.31 -7.18
C ALA A 164 -6.34 3.20 -6.84
N ARG A 165 -6.04 2.98 -5.54
CA ARG A 165 -5.31 1.79 -5.10
C ARG A 165 -6.30 0.70 -4.75
N VAL A 166 -6.32 -0.35 -5.55
CA VAL A 166 -7.15 -1.54 -5.32
C VAL A 166 -6.54 -2.45 -4.26
N ARG A 167 -7.33 -3.30 -3.64
CA ARG A 167 -6.82 -4.31 -2.69
C ARG A 167 -5.84 -5.27 -3.36
N GLY A 168 -4.82 -5.68 -2.60
CA GLY A 168 -3.82 -6.64 -3.07
C GLY A 168 -4.41 -8.00 -3.45
N LEU A 169 -3.70 -8.76 -4.30
CA LEU A 169 -4.15 -10.07 -4.81
C LEU A 169 -4.51 -11.08 -3.71
N HIS A 170 -3.92 -10.95 -2.53
CA HIS A 170 -4.15 -11.83 -1.39
C HIS A 170 -5.44 -11.55 -0.62
N LEU A 171 -6.03 -10.35 -0.79
CA LEU A 171 -7.22 -9.93 -0.03
C LEU A 171 -8.51 -10.37 -0.74
N PRO A 172 -9.41 -11.06 -0.03
CA PRO A 172 -10.73 -11.42 -0.55
C PRO A 172 -11.76 -10.32 -0.31
N GLU A 173 -12.86 -10.38 -1.08
CA GLU A 173 -14.13 -9.72 -0.74
C GLU A 173 -15.12 -10.77 -0.23
N LYS A 174 -15.22 -10.88 1.12
CA LYS A 174 -15.98 -11.95 1.79
C LYS A 174 -17.49 -11.89 1.57
N HIS A 175 -18.00 -10.74 1.14
CA HIS A 175 -19.45 -10.54 0.94
C HIS A 175 -19.92 -10.93 -0.45
N VAL A 176 -18.98 -11.24 -1.36
CA VAL A 176 -19.30 -11.70 -2.72
C VAL A 176 -18.64 -13.05 -2.97
N LEU A 177 -19.43 -14.04 -3.31
CA LEU A 177 -18.98 -15.41 -3.53
C LEU A 177 -19.12 -15.81 -5.00
N TRP A 178 -18.10 -16.51 -5.50
CA TRP A 178 -18.12 -17.23 -6.77
C TRP A 178 -17.77 -18.69 -6.50
N ARG A 179 -18.65 -19.59 -6.85
CA ARG A 179 -18.51 -21.03 -6.56
C ARG A 179 -18.24 -21.31 -5.07
N ASP A 180 -18.98 -20.61 -4.20
CA ASP A 180 -18.90 -20.66 -2.73
C ASP A 180 -17.60 -20.15 -2.11
N GLU A 181 -16.68 -19.60 -2.91
CA GLU A 181 -15.45 -18.96 -2.41
C GLU A 181 -15.54 -17.43 -2.55
N ALA A 182 -14.94 -16.70 -1.60
CA ALA A 182 -14.85 -15.25 -1.66
C ALA A 182 -14.04 -14.80 -2.88
N ILE A 183 -14.55 -13.82 -3.62
CA ILE A 183 -13.88 -13.30 -4.80
C ILE A 183 -12.62 -12.48 -4.45
N PRO A 184 -11.69 -12.27 -5.39
CA PRO A 184 -10.57 -11.35 -5.20
C PRO A 184 -11.06 -9.92 -4.97
N GLY A 185 -10.69 -9.32 -3.81
CA GLY A 185 -11.07 -7.95 -3.48
C GLY A 185 -10.56 -6.92 -4.49
N GLY A 186 -9.34 -7.12 -5.01
CA GLY A 186 -8.80 -6.23 -6.03
C GLY A 186 -9.57 -6.22 -7.34
N LEU A 187 -10.17 -7.35 -7.76
CA LEU A 187 -11.07 -7.37 -8.93
C LEU A 187 -12.39 -6.66 -8.66
N PHE A 188 -12.92 -6.77 -7.45
CA PHE A 188 -14.12 -6.06 -7.02
C PHE A 188 -13.89 -4.54 -7.06
N ASP A 189 -12.81 -4.06 -6.45
CA ASP A 189 -12.47 -2.64 -6.42
C ASP A 189 -12.22 -2.09 -7.83
N PHE A 190 -11.44 -2.84 -8.64
CA PHE A 190 -11.14 -2.48 -10.02
C PHE A 190 -12.38 -2.39 -10.89
N ALA A 191 -13.21 -3.45 -10.89
CA ALA A 191 -14.39 -3.54 -11.76
C ALA A 191 -15.37 -2.39 -11.51
N LEU A 192 -15.69 -2.11 -10.25
CA LEU A 192 -16.66 -1.08 -9.90
C LEU A 192 -16.10 0.32 -10.16
N TYR A 193 -14.86 0.59 -9.74
CA TYR A 193 -14.25 1.89 -10.00
C TYR A 193 -14.13 2.16 -11.50
N PHE A 194 -13.62 1.19 -12.29
CA PHE A 194 -13.51 1.32 -13.73
C PHE A 194 -14.86 1.57 -14.37
N TYR A 195 -15.83 0.66 -14.15
CA TYR A 195 -17.13 0.68 -14.81
C TYR A 195 -17.88 2.01 -14.64
N HIS A 196 -17.92 2.51 -13.42
CA HIS A 196 -18.65 3.73 -13.11
C HIS A 196 -17.94 5.02 -13.51
N ASN A 197 -16.62 5.00 -13.77
CA ASN A 197 -15.85 6.23 -13.89
C ASN A 197 -15.11 6.42 -15.22
N TYR A 198 -14.80 5.35 -15.95
CA TYR A 198 -13.90 5.44 -17.12
C TYR A 198 -14.38 6.45 -18.16
N HIS A 199 -15.68 6.45 -18.48
CA HIS A 199 -16.25 7.34 -19.49
C HIS A 199 -16.08 8.83 -19.11
N GLN A 200 -16.41 9.17 -17.87
CA GLN A 200 -16.32 10.54 -17.38
C GLN A 200 -14.85 10.99 -17.21
N LEU A 201 -13.96 10.10 -16.77
CA LEU A 201 -12.52 10.39 -16.69
C LEU A 201 -11.94 10.71 -18.07
N LEU A 202 -12.24 9.89 -19.08
CA LEU A 202 -11.81 10.13 -20.47
C LEU A 202 -12.39 11.43 -21.03
N ALA A 203 -13.67 11.73 -20.78
CA ALA A 203 -14.31 12.96 -21.20
C ALA A 203 -13.65 14.22 -20.59
N LYS A 204 -13.01 14.09 -19.42
CA LYS A 204 -12.23 15.16 -18.76
C LYS A 204 -10.76 15.21 -19.21
N GLY A 205 -10.32 14.36 -20.13
CA GLY A 205 -8.93 14.29 -20.60
C GLY A 205 -7.99 13.60 -19.61
N SER A 206 -8.54 12.84 -18.67
CA SER A 206 -7.83 11.96 -17.73
C SER A 206 -8.03 10.49 -18.13
N GLY A 207 -7.86 9.55 -17.21
CA GLY A 207 -8.08 8.14 -17.47
C GLY A 207 -8.34 7.32 -16.21
N PRO A 208 -8.73 6.03 -16.37
CA PRO A 208 -8.85 5.09 -15.26
C PRO A 208 -7.46 4.64 -14.81
N TYR A 209 -6.96 5.29 -13.76
CA TYR A 209 -5.61 5.09 -13.25
C TYR A 209 -5.62 4.32 -11.94
N PHE A 210 -4.65 3.40 -11.77
CA PHE A 210 -4.57 2.49 -10.64
C PHE A 210 -3.19 2.47 -9.98
N TYR A 211 -3.16 2.17 -8.68
CA TYR A 211 -2.01 1.66 -7.98
C TYR A 211 -2.19 0.17 -7.69
N LEU A 212 -1.16 -0.63 -7.95
CA LEU A 212 -1.16 -2.08 -7.75
C LEU A 212 -0.25 -2.43 -6.57
N PRO A 213 -0.83 -2.83 -5.40
CA PRO A 213 -0.07 -3.10 -4.20
C PRO A 213 0.38 -4.56 -4.11
N LYS A 214 1.36 -4.82 -3.23
CA LYS A 214 1.78 -6.15 -2.78
C LYS A 214 2.12 -7.15 -3.89
N THR A 215 2.50 -6.63 -5.08
CA THR A 215 2.99 -7.44 -6.20
C THR A 215 4.28 -8.15 -5.81
N GLN A 216 4.39 -9.46 -6.06
CA GLN A 216 5.57 -10.24 -5.72
C GLN A 216 6.33 -10.75 -6.95
N SER A 217 5.67 -10.88 -8.10
CA SER A 217 6.32 -11.41 -9.29
C SER A 217 5.82 -10.73 -10.58
N TRP A 218 6.62 -10.92 -11.65
CA TRP A 218 6.24 -10.43 -12.97
C TRP A 218 5.00 -11.15 -13.53
N GLU A 219 4.75 -12.39 -13.15
CA GLU A 219 3.55 -13.12 -13.55
C GLU A 219 2.27 -12.49 -12.99
N GLU A 220 2.35 -11.90 -11.79
CA GLU A 220 1.25 -11.12 -11.21
C GLU A 220 1.04 -9.80 -11.97
N ALA A 221 2.13 -9.16 -12.40
CA ALA A 221 2.07 -7.99 -13.26
C ALA A 221 1.47 -8.33 -14.64
N ALA A 222 1.85 -9.46 -15.23
CA ALA A 222 1.26 -9.99 -16.45
C ALA A 222 -0.23 -10.27 -16.30
N TRP A 223 -0.64 -10.84 -15.17
CA TRP A 223 -2.05 -11.08 -14.85
C TRP A 223 -2.85 -9.76 -14.83
N TRP A 224 -2.34 -8.70 -14.22
CA TRP A 224 -2.99 -7.39 -14.26
C TRP A 224 -3.01 -6.80 -15.68
N SER A 225 -1.94 -6.99 -16.47
CA SER A 225 -1.94 -6.60 -17.88
C SER A 225 -3.04 -7.28 -18.69
N ASP A 226 -3.27 -8.57 -18.43
CA ASP A 226 -4.36 -9.34 -19.07
C ASP A 226 -5.75 -8.84 -18.62
N VAL A 227 -5.92 -8.51 -17.33
CA VAL A 227 -7.17 -7.89 -16.81
C VAL A 227 -7.45 -6.56 -17.50
N PHE A 228 -6.45 -5.68 -17.60
CA PHE A 228 -6.59 -4.37 -18.25
C PHE A 228 -6.87 -4.53 -19.76
N SER A 229 -6.14 -5.41 -20.42
CA SER A 229 -6.31 -5.68 -21.84
C SER A 229 -7.69 -6.23 -22.16
N PHE A 230 -8.18 -7.19 -21.37
CA PHE A 230 -9.53 -7.71 -21.50
C PHE A 230 -10.59 -6.62 -21.29
N THR A 231 -10.38 -5.76 -20.29
CA THR A 231 -11.29 -4.66 -19.99
C THR A 231 -11.33 -3.64 -21.14
N GLU A 232 -10.19 -3.24 -21.68
CA GLU A 232 -10.12 -2.33 -22.82
C GLU A 232 -10.81 -2.93 -24.05
N ASP A 233 -10.58 -4.21 -24.35
CA ASP A 233 -11.24 -4.90 -25.46
C ASP A 233 -12.77 -4.98 -25.24
N ARG A 234 -13.23 -5.24 -24.01
CA ARG A 234 -14.65 -5.34 -23.65
C ARG A 234 -15.41 -4.01 -23.81
N PHE A 235 -14.74 -2.91 -23.64
CA PHE A 235 -15.31 -1.55 -23.72
C PHE A 235 -14.87 -0.78 -24.97
N ASP A 236 -14.31 -1.43 -25.96
CA ASP A 236 -13.83 -0.86 -27.21
C ASP A 236 -12.87 0.32 -27.00
N LEU A 237 -11.98 0.23 -26.00
CA LEU A 237 -11.00 1.26 -25.66
C LEU A 237 -9.64 0.96 -26.30
N PRO A 238 -8.89 2.00 -26.70
CA PRO A 238 -7.52 1.83 -27.17
C PRO A 238 -6.63 1.16 -26.11
N ARG A 239 -5.73 0.25 -26.56
CA ARG A 239 -4.76 -0.39 -25.69
C ARG A 239 -3.91 0.65 -24.97
N GLY A 240 -3.79 0.55 -23.64
CA GLY A 240 -3.07 1.48 -22.79
C GLY A 240 -3.88 2.71 -22.35
N THR A 241 -5.21 2.67 -22.47
CA THR A 241 -6.12 3.64 -21.86
C THR A 241 -6.09 3.53 -20.34
N ILE A 242 -6.09 2.29 -19.81
CA ILE A 242 -5.90 2.03 -18.39
C ILE A 242 -4.42 2.18 -18.06
N LYS A 243 -4.10 2.95 -17.00
CA LYS A 243 -2.73 3.12 -16.53
C LYS A 243 -2.57 2.66 -15.10
N ALA A 244 -1.37 2.15 -14.79
CA ALA A 244 -1.02 1.68 -13.46
C ALA A 244 0.35 2.15 -13.01
N THR A 245 0.50 2.30 -11.69
CA THR A 245 1.79 2.37 -10.98
C THR A 245 1.86 1.15 -10.08
N VAL A 246 2.99 0.46 -10.05
CA VAL A 246 3.18 -0.71 -9.19
C VAL A 246 4.00 -0.32 -7.96
N LEU A 247 3.54 -0.71 -6.77
CA LEU A 247 4.35 -0.60 -5.57
C LEU A 247 5.36 -1.75 -5.53
N ILE A 248 6.64 -1.40 -5.56
CA ILE A 248 7.71 -2.34 -5.26
C ILE A 248 7.92 -2.32 -3.76
N GLU A 249 7.08 -3.01 -3.07
CA GLU A 249 6.99 -3.03 -1.61
C GLU A 249 7.12 -4.45 -1.05
N THR A 250 7.52 -5.38 -1.90
CA THR A 250 7.82 -6.76 -1.51
C THR A 250 9.23 -7.13 -1.92
N LEU A 251 9.93 -7.88 -1.09
CA LEU A 251 11.30 -8.29 -1.38
C LEU A 251 11.44 -9.12 -2.67
N PRO A 252 10.52 -10.04 -3.02
CA PRO A 252 10.59 -10.73 -4.30
C PRO A 252 10.54 -9.81 -5.51
N ALA A 253 9.72 -8.76 -5.46
CA ALA A 253 9.52 -7.85 -6.59
C ALA A 253 10.75 -7.00 -6.91
N VAL A 254 11.62 -6.71 -5.93
CA VAL A 254 12.81 -5.89 -6.18
C VAL A 254 13.76 -6.49 -7.21
N PHE A 255 13.77 -7.82 -7.31
CA PHE A 255 14.60 -8.56 -8.28
C PHE A 255 13.96 -8.67 -9.67
N GLN A 256 12.72 -8.17 -9.84
CA GLN A 256 11.90 -8.36 -11.04
C GLN A 256 11.30 -7.04 -11.57
N MET A 257 11.93 -5.91 -11.24
CA MET A 257 11.40 -4.58 -11.64
C MET A 257 11.33 -4.40 -13.16
N ASP A 258 12.37 -4.81 -13.89
CA ASP A 258 12.37 -4.78 -15.35
C ASP A 258 11.27 -5.65 -15.93
N GLU A 259 11.10 -6.86 -15.40
CA GLU A 259 10.10 -7.82 -15.85
C GLU A 259 8.67 -7.31 -15.57
N ILE A 260 8.44 -6.73 -14.38
CA ILE A 260 7.17 -6.10 -14.02
C ILE A 260 6.83 -4.97 -14.99
N LEU A 261 7.79 -4.07 -15.25
CA LEU A 261 7.62 -2.98 -16.23
C LEU A 261 7.36 -3.54 -17.63
N TYR A 262 8.08 -4.58 -18.05
CA TYR A 262 7.95 -5.18 -19.38
C TYR A 262 6.58 -5.77 -19.63
N HIS A 263 6.07 -6.56 -18.68
CA HIS A 263 4.77 -7.21 -18.83
C HIS A 263 3.59 -6.24 -18.73
N LEU A 264 3.78 -5.12 -18.04
CA LEU A 264 2.81 -4.02 -17.99
C LEU A 264 3.10 -2.87 -18.96
N ARG A 265 4.05 -2.98 -19.90
CA ARG A 265 4.57 -1.85 -20.69
C ARG A 265 3.55 -1.03 -21.44
N ASP A 266 2.40 -1.60 -21.78
CA ASP A 266 1.29 -0.88 -22.39
C ASP A 266 0.49 -0.04 -21.38
N HIS A 267 0.50 -0.43 -20.11
CA HIS A 267 -0.34 0.13 -19.05
C HIS A 267 0.46 0.84 -17.95
N ILE A 268 1.74 0.51 -17.74
CA ILE A 268 2.54 1.04 -16.65
C ILE A 268 2.96 2.49 -16.91
N VAL A 269 3.01 3.29 -15.85
CA VAL A 269 3.58 4.64 -15.86
C VAL A 269 4.73 4.82 -14.86
N GLY A 270 4.88 3.93 -13.89
CA GLY A 270 5.94 4.02 -12.90
C GLY A 270 5.93 2.92 -11.85
N LEU A 271 6.98 2.91 -11.05
CA LEU A 271 7.11 2.11 -9.84
C LEU A 271 7.21 3.04 -8.62
N ASN A 272 6.80 2.55 -7.46
CA ASN A 272 6.85 3.31 -6.21
C ASN A 272 7.63 2.55 -5.12
N CYS A 273 8.38 3.29 -4.30
CA CYS A 273 9.09 2.79 -3.12
C CYS A 273 8.16 2.72 -1.91
N GLY A 274 7.62 1.56 -1.58
CA GLY A 274 6.81 1.31 -0.38
C GLY A 274 7.67 0.88 0.82
N ARG A 275 8.31 1.82 1.54
CA ARG A 275 9.34 1.55 2.54
C ARG A 275 8.93 0.59 3.65
N TRP A 276 7.81 0.87 4.33
CA TRP A 276 7.39 0.08 5.50
C TRP A 276 7.00 -1.35 5.12
N ASP A 277 6.23 -1.51 4.07
CA ASP A 277 5.88 -2.82 3.51
C ASP A 277 7.11 -3.57 3.00
N TYR A 278 8.08 -2.88 2.40
CA TYR A 278 9.32 -3.50 1.94
C TYR A 278 10.15 -4.05 3.11
N ILE A 279 10.25 -3.31 4.22
CA ILE A 279 10.93 -3.78 5.43
C ILE A 279 10.16 -4.97 6.03
N PHE A 280 8.83 -4.89 6.13
CA PHE A 280 7.99 -6.01 6.54
C PHE A 280 8.21 -7.24 5.65
N SER A 281 8.21 -7.05 4.33
CA SER A 281 8.43 -8.12 3.36
C SER A 281 9.84 -8.72 3.46
N TYR A 282 10.86 -7.91 3.77
CA TYR A 282 12.21 -8.40 4.05
C TYR A 282 12.19 -9.39 5.23
N ILE A 283 11.58 -8.99 6.36
CA ILE A 283 11.44 -9.86 7.53
C ILE A 283 10.67 -11.14 7.19
N LYS A 284 9.52 -10.99 6.53
CA LYS A 284 8.64 -12.10 6.19
C LYS A 284 9.30 -13.10 5.22
N THR A 285 9.93 -12.58 4.18
CA THR A 285 10.57 -13.43 3.17
C THR A 285 11.77 -14.17 3.74
N LEU A 286 12.57 -13.51 4.57
CA LEU A 286 13.80 -14.07 5.16
C LEU A 286 13.57 -14.58 6.60
N LYS A 287 12.34 -14.91 6.95
CA LYS A 287 11.92 -15.27 8.31
C LYS A 287 12.73 -16.42 8.95
N ASN A 288 13.27 -17.34 8.13
CA ASN A 288 14.07 -18.48 8.60
C ASN A 288 15.59 -18.23 8.49
N HIS A 289 16.02 -17.02 8.10
CA HIS A 289 17.43 -16.66 7.95
C HIS A 289 17.91 -15.87 9.18
N GLY A 290 18.51 -16.53 10.17
CA GLY A 290 18.92 -15.95 11.45
C GLY A 290 20.03 -14.88 11.37
N ASP A 291 20.73 -14.79 10.23
CA ASP A 291 21.71 -13.75 9.89
C ASP A 291 21.07 -12.49 9.25
N ARG A 292 19.74 -12.49 9.05
CA ARG A 292 18.96 -11.41 8.41
C ARG A 292 18.00 -10.71 9.36
N VAL A 293 18.18 -10.85 10.66
CA VAL A 293 17.32 -10.27 11.68
C VAL A 293 17.58 -8.77 11.82
N LEU A 294 16.55 -7.96 11.66
CA LEU A 294 16.64 -6.51 11.71
C LEU A 294 16.63 -5.96 13.15
N PRO A 295 17.20 -4.75 13.37
CA PRO A 295 17.16 -4.03 14.65
C PRO A 295 15.80 -3.34 14.87
N ASP A 296 15.76 -2.43 15.85
CA ASP A 296 14.62 -1.53 16.09
C ASP A 296 14.17 -0.84 14.79
N ARG A 297 12.87 -0.87 14.50
CA ARG A 297 12.31 -0.34 13.24
C ARG A 297 12.71 1.12 12.95
N GLN A 298 12.89 1.94 13.99
CA GLN A 298 13.25 3.35 13.84
C GLN A 298 14.68 3.56 13.34
N SER A 299 15.56 2.58 13.52
CA SER A 299 16.92 2.62 12.99
C SER A 299 17.03 2.12 11.54
N VAL A 300 15.96 1.55 10.98
CA VAL A 300 15.90 1.05 9.60
C VAL A 300 15.44 2.18 8.67
N THR A 301 16.38 3.05 8.29
CA THR A 301 16.13 4.23 7.43
C THR A 301 16.53 3.96 5.98
N MET A 302 16.12 4.86 5.05
CA MET A 302 16.45 4.75 3.62
C MET A 302 17.95 4.84 3.31
N GLU A 303 18.77 5.26 4.27
CA GLU A 303 20.23 5.27 4.17
C GLU A 303 20.88 3.90 4.45
N LYS A 304 20.12 2.96 5.02
CA LYS A 304 20.63 1.61 5.28
C LYS A 304 20.90 0.86 3.98
N PRO A 305 21.91 -0.05 3.95
CA PRO A 305 22.43 -0.63 2.71
C PRO A 305 21.36 -1.19 1.77
N PHE A 306 20.51 -2.12 2.27
CA PHE A 306 19.50 -2.76 1.43
C PHE A 306 18.42 -1.78 0.94
N LEU A 307 18.01 -0.80 1.74
CA LEU A 307 17.03 0.22 1.36
C LEU A 307 17.62 1.24 0.37
N SER A 308 18.86 1.65 0.59
CA SER A 308 19.57 2.52 -0.35
C SER A 308 19.78 1.84 -1.70
N ALA A 309 20.17 0.56 -1.70
CA ALA A 309 20.31 -0.24 -2.92
C ALA A 309 18.96 -0.38 -3.66
N TYR A 310 17.89 -0.68 -2.93
CA TYR A 310 16.54 -0.78 -3.46
C TYR A 310 16.08 0.51 -4.15
N SER A 311 16.19 1.66 -3.48
CA SER A 311 15.78 2.97 -4.05
C SER A 311 16.58 3.30 -5.32
N ARG A 312 17.90 3.13 -5.31
CA ARG A 312 18.76 3.40 -6.47
C ARG A 312 18.47 2.47 -7.64
N LEU A 313 18.24 1.18 -7.36
CA LEU A 313 17.87 0.22 -8.40
C LEU A 313 16.54 0.60 -9.06
N LEU A 314 15.54 0.98 -8.24
CA LEU A 314 14.22 1.38 -8.73
C LEU A 314 14.33 2.60 -9.65
N ILE A 315 15.04 3.65 -9.25
CA ILE A 315 15.24 4.85 -10.08
C ILE A 315 15.91 4.48 -11.40
N LYS A 316 17.03 3.75 -11.34
CA LYS A 316 17.81 3.37 -12.53
C LYS A 316 16.97 2.53 -13.50
N THR A 317 16.23 1.54 -12.98
CA THR A 317 15.37 0.68 -13.80
C THR A 317 14.23 1.46 -14.44
N CYS A 318 13.53 2.28 -13.66
CA CYS A 318 12.41 3.09 -14.16
C CYS A 318 12.86 4.03 -15.28
N HIS A 319 13.90 4.82 -15.06
CA HIS A 319 14.34 5.84 -16.01
C HIS A 319 14.89 5.21 -17.29
N LYS A 320 15.60 4.08 -17.20
CA LYS A 320 16.01 3.30 -18.37
C LYS A 320 14.81 2.93 -19.26
N ARG A 321 13.64 2.71 -18.68
CA ARG A 321 12.41 2.27 -19.37
C ARG A 321 11.43 3.41 -19.68
N GLY A 322 11.79 4.65 -19.35
CA GLY A 322 10.92 5.83 -19.52
C GLY A 322 9.73 5.86 -18.56
N ALA A 323 9.84 5.15 -17.42
CA ALA A 323 8.84 5.07 -16.36
C ALA A 323 9.22 5.95 -15.17
N PHE A 324 8.24 6.40 -14.40
CA PHE A 324 8.48 7.18 -13.19
C PHE A 324 8.98 6.33 -12.02
N ALA A 325 9.90 6.91 -11.26
CA ALA A 325 10.39 6.40 -10.00
C ALA A 325 9.81 7.24 -8.85
N MET A 326 8.78 6.72 -8.18
CA MET A 326 8.10 7.41 -7.08
C MET A 326 8.75 7.08 -5.74
N GLY A 327 9.00 8.09 -4.91
CA GLY A 327 9.52 7.94 -3.55
C GLY A 327 8.46 7.45 -2.55
N GLY A 328 8.88 7.27 -1.30
CA GLY A 328 8.05 6.76 -0.23
C GLY A 328 7.21 7.81 0.48
N MET A 329 6.40 7.38 1.45
CA MET A 329 5.47 8.24 2.18
C MET A 329 6.15 8.99 3.33
N ALA A 330 5.83 10.29 3.47
CA ALA A 330 6.01 11.04 4.70
C ALA A 330 4.74 10.91 5.55
N ALA A 331 4.84 10.14 6.64
CA ALA A 331 3.69 9.81 7.49
C ALA A 331 3.51 10.76 8.69
N PHE A 332 4.37 11.75 8.87
CA PHE A 332 4.26 12.70 9.98
C PHE A 332 2.96 13.52 9.92
N ILE A 333 2.45 13.84 11.11
CA ILE A 333 1.31 14.73 11.27
C ILE A 333 1.81 16.08 11.79
N PRO A 334 1.49 17.21 11.12
CA PRO A 334 1.82 18.54 11.62
C PRO A 334 1.28 18.77 13.03
N SER A 335 2.10 19.37 13.91
CA SER A 335 1.75 19.66 15.30
C SER A 335 1.18 21.06 15.45
N LYS A 336 0.29 21.24 16.44
CA LYS A 336 -0.15 22.58 16.86
C LYS A 336 0.92 23.33 17.66
N ASP A 337 1.84 22.62 18.28
CA ASP A 337 3.01 23.17 18.95
C ASP A 337 4.04 23.60 17.90
N ALA A 338 4.49 24.85 17.95
CA ALA A 338 5.33 25.44 16.91
C ALA A 338 6.73 24.81 16.84
N GLU A 339 7.34 24.48 17.98
CA GLU A 339 8.69 23.88 18.01
C GLU A 339 8.65 22.44 17.49
N LYS A 340 7.66 21.68 17.96
CA LYS A 340 7.43 20.31 17.49
C LYS A 340 7.08 20.28 16.00
N ASN A 341 6.30 21.23 15.53
CA ASN A 341 5.96 21.34 14.11
C ASN A 341 7.17 21.67 13.25
N ALA A 342 8.02 22.59 13.69
CA ALA A 342 9.27 22.91 13.01
C ALA A 342 10.18 21.68 12.92
N TRP A 343 10.30 20.91 14.00
CA TRP A 343 11.03 19.65 13.99
C TRP A 343 10.47 18.64 12.99
N VAL A 344 9.13 18.45 12.96
CA VAL A 344 8.43 17.56 12.00
C VAL A 344 8.74 17.99 10.57
N LEU A 345 8.54 19.26 10.24
CA LEU A 345 8.75 19.76 8.89
C LEU A 345 10.22 19.63 8.44
N ASN A 346 11.19 19.86 9.35
CA ASN A 346 12.60 19.65 9.05
C ASN A 346 12.94 18.19 8.77
N LYS A 347 12.33 17.23 9.50
CA LYS A 347 12.51 15.80 9.23
C LYS A 347 11.93 15.41 7.88
N VAL A 348 10.73 15.89 7.57
CA VAL A 348 10.10 15.66 6.26
C VAL A 348 10.93 16.26 5.13
N ARG A 349 11.41 17.51 5.30
CA ARG A 349 12.28 18.18 4.32
C ARG A 349 13.52 17.36 4.02
N ALA A 350 14.26 16.94 5.04
CA ALA A 350 15.48 16.16 4.87
C ALA A 350 15.23 14.81 4.16
N ASP A 351 14.15 14.11 4.52
CA ASP A 351 13.75 12.86 3.87
C ASP A 351 13.43 13.08 2.37
N LYS A 352 12.70 14.15 2.05
CA LYS A 352 12.30 14.44 0.66
C LYS A 352 13.43 15.06 -0.18
N GLU A 353 14.34 15.78 0.44
CA GLU A 353 15.58 16.21 -0.22
C GLU A 353 16.46 15.02 -0.63
N LEU A 354 16.56 14.00 0.23
CA LEU A 354 17.27 12.76 -0.11
C LEU A 354 16.63 12.06 -1.30
N GLU A 355 15.30 11.92 -1.33
CA GLU A 355 14.57 11.31 -2.44
C GLU A 355 14.75 12.11 -3.76
N ALA A 356 14.52 13.42 -3.72
CA ALA A 356 14.63 14.29 -4.88
C ALA A 356 16.06 14.30 -5.44
N ASN A 357 17.08 14.37 -4.57
CA ASN A 357 18.49 14.35 -4.95
C ASN A 357 18.93 12.99 -5.50
N ASN A 358 18.30 11.90 -5.05
CA ASN A 358 18.52 10.57 -5.61
C ASN A 358 17.94 10.40 -7.01
N GLY A 359 16.99 11.26 -7.42
CA GLY A 359 16.40 11.24 -8.75
C GLY A 359 14.96 10.71 -8.81
N HIS A 360 14.26 10.59 -7.68
CA HIS A 360 12.83 10.28 -7.71
C HIS A 360 12.04 11.40 -8.40
N ASP A 361 11.06 11.03 -9.22
CA ASP A 361 10.19 11.97 -9.94
C ASP A 361 9.16 12.64 -9.06
N GLY A 362 8.81 12.00 -7.95
CA GLY A 362 7.85 12.48 -6.99
C GLY A 362 7.82 11.61 -5.74
N THR A 363 6.91 11.93 -4.83
CA THR A 363 6.84 11.30 -3.51
C THR A 363 5.44 11.37 -2.92
N TRP A 364 5.23 10.67 -1.79
CA TRP A 364 3.95 10.64 -1.09
C TRP A 364 3.95 11.42 0.22
N VAL A 365 2.79 11.99 0.54
CA VAL A 365 2.47 12.55 1.85
C VAL A 365 1.17 11.93 2.37
N ALA A 366 1.09 11.66 3.67
CA ALA A 366 -0.11 11.12 4.32
C ALA A 366 -1.03 12.23 4.89
N HIS A 367 -0.56 13.48 4.94
CA HIS A 367 -1.32 14.58 5.52
C HIS A 367 -1.20 15.85 4.65
N PRO A 368 -2.32 16.52 4.34
CA PRO A 368 -2.30 17.71 3.46
C PRO A 368 -1.44 18.86 4.00
N GLY A 369 -1.26 18.96 5.30
CA GLY A 369 -0.38 19.97 5.93
C GLY A 369 1.12 19.80 5.67
N LEU A 370 1.54 18.69 5.03
CA LEU A 370 2.92 18.49 4.58
C LEU A 370 3.12 18.89 3.11
N ALA A 371 2.03 19.02 2.36
CA ALA A 371 2.07 19.19 0.92
C ALA A 371 2.95 20.38 0.47
N ASP A 372 2.77 21.55 1.09
CA ASP A 372 3.50 22.77 0.70
C ASP A 372 5.02 22.61 0.91
N THR A 373 5.45 22.02 2.04
CA THR A 373 6.88 21.76 2.30
C THR A 373 7.47 20.82 1.27
N VAL A 374 6.74 19.76 0.92
CA VAL A 374 7.24 18.76 -0.03
C VAL A 374 7.18 19.28 -1.47
N MET A 375 6.16 20.07 -1.82
CA MET A 375 6.09 20.80 -3.10
C MET A 375 7.26 21.75 -3.28
N GLU A 376 7.67 22.46 -2.23
CA GLU A 376 8.86 23.33 -2.24
C GLU A 376 10.14 22.53 -2.50
N VAL A 377 10.34 21.40 -1.80
CA VAL A 377 11.53 20.55 -1.95
C VAL A 377 11.66 20.04 -3.39
N PHE A 378 10.60 19.38 -3.88
CA PHE A 378 10.61 18.86 -5.26
C PHE A 378 10.62 19.97 -6.30
N GLY A 379 9.94 21.11 -6.04
CA GLY A 379 9.99 22.29 -6.90
C GLY A 379 11.41 22.82 -7.08
N ASN A 380 12.17 22.91 -5.99
CA ASN A 380 13.58 23.35 -6.03
C ASN A 380 14.48 22.35 -6.80
N ALA A 381 14.28 21.05 -6.60
CA ALA A 381 15.07 20.02 -7.28
C ALA A 381 14.75 19.91 -8.78
N LEU A 382 13.49 20.02 -9.14
CA LEU A 382 13.01 19.91 -10.51
C LEU A 382 13.22 21.21 -11.33
N GLY A 383 13.11 22.38 -10.68
CA GLY A 383 13.07 23.67 -11.38
C GLY A 383 11.88 23.73 -12.35
N ASP A 384 12.13 24.03 -13.62
CA ASP A 384 11.11 24.10 -14.66
C ASP A 384 10.69 22.71 -15.22
N ARG A 385 11.38 21.63 -14.83
CA ARG A 385 11.06 20.27 -15.27
C ARG A 385 9.83 19.74 -14.53
N GLN A 386 9.09 18.84 -15.16
CA GLN A 386 7.95 18.16 -14.55
C GLN A 386 8.34 16.87 -13.81
N ASN A 387 9.51 16.28 -14.16
CA ASN A 387 10.00 15.00 -13.63
C ASN A 387 11.53 14.91 -13.78
N GLN A 388 12.10 13.77 -13.45
CA GLN A 388 13.54 13.48 -13.48
C GLN A 388 13.89 12.27 -14.38
N LEU A 389 13.08 11.95 -15.38
CA LEU A 389 13.32 10.82 -16.29
C LEU A 389 14.70 10.83 -16.97
N ASP A 390 15.38 11.98 -17.01
CA ASP A 390 16.73 12.15 -17.53
C ASP A 390 17.85 11.76 -16.54
N VAL A 391 17.52 11.49 -15.27
CA VAL A 391 18.49 11.09 -14.23
C VAL A 391 18.75 9.59 -14.29
N MET A 392 19.64 9.16 -15.18
CA MET A 392 19.93 7.73 -15.44
C MET A 392 20.79 7.04 -14.40
N ARG A 393 21.36 7.77 -13.43
CA ARG A 393 22.29 7.25 -12.41
C ARG A 393 23.42 6.39 -12.99
N GLU A 394 24.03 6.86 -14.06
CA GLU A 394 25.14 6.18 -14.76
C GLU A 394 26.38 6.00 -13.86
N GLN A 395 26.54 6.88 -12.87
CA GLN A 395 27.62 6.82 -11.89
C GLN A 395 27.51 5.64 -10.91
N ASP A 396 26.31 5.06 -10.77
CA ASP A 396 26.12 3.92 -9.87
C ASP A 396 26.65 2.64 -10.49
N ALA A 397 27.48 1.92 -9.76
CA ALA A 397 27.84 0.54 -10.12
C ALA A 397 26.56 -0.34 -10.20
N PRO A 398 26.59 -1.44 -10.95
CA PRO A 398 25.49 -2.40 -10.96
C PRO A 398 25.16 -2.88 -9.54
N ILE A 399 23.88 -2.82 -9.18
CA ILE A 399 23.41 -3.27 -7.87
C ILE A 399 23.24 -4.78 -7.89
N SER A 400 23.92 -5.46 -6.98
CA SER A 400 23.87 -6.93 -6.86
C SER A 400 22.73 -7.39 -5.93
N ALA A 401 22.35 -8.66 -6.06
CA ALA A 401 21.41 -9.29 -5.14
C ALA A 401 21.91 -9.24 -3.68
N ALA A 402 23.21 -9.40 -3.47
CA ALA A 402 23.80 -9.32 -2.13
C ALA A 402 23.55 -7.97 -1.45
N GLN A 403 23.65 -6.86 -2.19
CA GLN A 403 23.38 -5.52 -1.65
C GLN A 403 21.91 -5.32 -1.30
N LEU A 404 20.97 -5.91 -2.05
CA LEU A 404 19.53 -5.88 -1.78
C LEU A 404 19.13 -6.74 -0.58
N LEU A 405 19.98 -7.68 -0.18
CA LEU A 405 19.78 -8.59 0.94
C LEU A 405 20.66 -8.27 2.16
N GLU A 406 21.49 -7.24 2.07
CA GLU A 406 22.42 -6.89 3.14
C GLU A 406 21.64 -6.42 4.38
N PRO A 407 21.74 -7.11 5.54
CA PRO A 407 21.07 -6.68 6.75
C PRO A 407 21.67 -5.39 7.27
N CYS A 408 20.90 -4.62 8.00
CA CYS A 408 21.40 -3.43 8.65
C CYS A 408 21.76 -3.68 10.12
N ASP A 409 22.84 -3.05 10.56
CA ASP A 409 23.23 -3.01 11.96
C ASP A 409 22.32 -2.07 12.76
N GLY A 410 22.19 -2.37 14.04
CA GLY A 410 21.45 -1.57 15.00
C GLY A 410 21.11 -2.36 16.26
N GLU A 411 20.65 -1.66 17.27
CA GLU A 411 20.25 -2.26 18.53
C GLU A 411 18.80 -2.74 18.49
N ARG A 412 18.48 -3.69 19.36
CA ARG A 412 17.12 -4.07 19.75
C ARG A 412 16.93 -3.62 21.18
N THR A 413 16.06 -2.62 21.38
CA THR A 413 15.88 -2.00 22.68
C THR A 413 14.55 -2.34 23.31
N GLU A 414 14.49 -2.31 24.64
CA GLU A 414 13.22 -2.42 25.35
C GLU A 414 12.23 -1.32 24.90
N ALA A 415 12.70 -0.09 24.75
CA ALA A 415 11.89 1.02 24.31
C ALA A 415 11.31 0.79 22.91
N GLY A 416 12.10 0.26 21.98
CA GLY A 416 11.67 -0.10 20.63
C GLY A 416 10.62 -1.23 20.64
N MET A 417 10.83 -2.26 21.46
CA MET A 417 9.87 -3.37 21.61
C MET A 417 8.54 -2.88 22.19
N ARG A 418 8.57 -2.07 23.24
CA ARG A 418 7.37 -1.47 23.86
C ARG A 418 6.61 -0.56 22.88
N ALA A 419 7.34 0.27 22.12
CA ALA A 419 6.75 1.12 21.10
C ALA A 419 6.04 0.30 20.01
N ASN A 420 6.67 -0.79 19.54
CA ASN A 420 6.04 -1.72 18.57
C ASN A 420 4.74 -2.32 19.12
N ILE A 421 4.72 -2.73 20.39
CA ILE A 421 3.52 -3.29 21.03
C ILE A 421 2.40 -2.23 21.07
N ARG A 422 2.67 -1.03 21.58
CA ARG A 422 1.67 0.04 21.72
C ARG A 422 1.08 0.46 20.39
N VAL A 423 1.94 0.65 19.39
CA VAL A 423 1.48 1.06 18.05
C VAL A 423 0.64 -0.05 17.42
N ALA A 424 1.10 -1.30 17.46
CA ALA A 424 0.38 -2.41 16.83
C ALA A 424 -0.99 -2.65 17.49
N VAL A 425 -1.08 -2.63 18.83
CA VAL A 425 -2.36 -2.84 19.53
C VAL A 425 -3.35 -1.72 19.21
N GLN A 426 -2.93 -0.45 19.26
CA GLN A 426 -3.80 0.68 18.95
C GLN A 426 -4.24 0.67 17.48
N TYR A 427 -3.33 0.31 16.56
CA TYR A 427 -3.67 0.20 15.15
C TYR A 427 -4.66 -0.95 14.90
N ILE A 428 -4.39 -2.15 15.44
CA ILE A 428 -5.29 -3.31 15.29
C ILE A 428 -6.67 -3.00 15.87
N GLU A 429 -6.74 -2.35 17.03
CA GLU A 429 -8.01 -1.93 17.63
C GLU A 429 -8.82 -1.02 16.70
N ALA A 430 -8.16 0.01 16.18
CA ALA A 430 -8.79 0.93 15.25
C ALA A 430 -9.24 0.22 13.97
N TRP A 431 -8.40 -0.64 13.41
CA TRP A 431 -8.70 -1.36 12.17
C TRP A 431 -9.89 -2.32 12.32
N ILE A 432 -9.93 -3.15 13.38
CA ILE A 432 -11.08 -4.04 13.61
C ILE A 432 -12.35 -3.28 14.02
N SER A 433 -12.20 -2.03 14.45
CA SER A 433 -13.30 -1.08 14.68
C SER A 433 -13.70 -0.29 13.43
N GLY A 434 -13.09 -0.60 12.28
CA GLY A 434 -13.43 -0.02 10.99
C GLY A 434 -12.61 1.22 10.57
N ASN A 435 -11.49 1.53 11.24
CA ASN A 435 -10.63 2.66 10.87
C ASN A 435 -9.24 2.18 10.47
N GLY A 436 -8.89 2.29 9.18
CA GLY A 436 -7.63 1.81 8.60
C GLY A 436 -6.50 2.85 8.55
N CYS A 437 -6.77 4.13 8.87
CA CYS A 437 -5.78 5.21 8.86
C CYS A 437 -5.87 6.01 10.16
N VAL A 438 -4.88 5.89 11.03
CA VAL A 438 -4.99 6.30 12.44
C VAL A 438 -3.80 7.15 12.88
N PRO A 439 -4.04 8.34 13.47
CA PRO A 439 -2.99 9.13 14.08
C PRO A 439 -2.53 8.51 15.40
N ILE A 440 -1.31 7.96 15.44
CA ILE A 440 -0.69 7.40 16.63
C ILE A 440 0.69 8.04 16.83
N TYR A 441 0.94 8.63 17.98
CA TYR A 441 2.22 9.27 18.37
C TYR A 441 2.80 10.25 17.33
N GLY A 442 1.92 10.98 16.63
CA GLY A 442 2.32 11.99 15.64
C GLY A 442 2.64 11.46 14.25
N LEU A 443 2.35 10.19 14.02
CA LEU A 443 2.39 9.55 12.70
C LEU A 443 0.99 9.13 12.27
N MET A 444 0.73 9.23 10.96
CA MET A 444 -0.44 8.64 10.34
C MET A 444 -0.12 7.19 10.01
N GLU A 445 -0.63 6.29 10.84
CA GLU A 445 -0.32 4.86 10.76
C GLU A 445 -1.33 4.13 9.88
N ASP A 446 -0.84 3.19 9.08
CA ASP A 446 -1.61 2.27 8.24
C ASP A 446 -1.28 0.80 8.55
N ALA A 447 -1.80 -0.14 7.77
CA ALA A 447 -1.58 -1.57 8.01
C ALA A 447 -0.09 -1.96 8.01
N ALA A 448 0.73 -1.34 7.16
CA ALA A 448 2.16 -1.63 7.06
C ALA A 448 2.91 -1.41 8.39
N THR A 449 2.48 -0.43 9.18
CA THR A 449 3.11 -0.12 10.47
C THR A 449 2.87 -1.20 11.52
N ALA A 450 1.66 -1.73 11.59
CA ALA A 450 1.35 -2.82 12.50
C ALA A 450 2.03 -4.12 12.05
N GLU A 451 2.15 -4.34 10.73
CA GLU A 451 2.86 -5.48 10.16
C GLU A 451 4.34 -5.48 10.53
N ILE A 452 5.05 -4.37 10.33
CA ILE A 452 6.47 -4.31 10.69
C ILE A 452 6.67 -4.43 12.20
N SER A 453 5.77 -3.87 13.02
CA SER A 453 5.86 -3.91 14.47
C SER A 453 5.75 -5.33 15.01
N ARG A 454 4.72 -6.10 14.56
CA ARG A 454 4.53 -7.49 14.99
C ARG A 454 5.65 -8.42 14.50
N THR A 455 6.05 -8.24 13.23
CA THR A 455 7.04 -9.14 12.63
C THR A 455 8.45 -8.89 13.15
N SER A 456 8.78 -7.66 13.53
CA SER A 456 10.04 -7.37 14.22
C SER A 456 10.14 -8.15 15.55
N ILE A 457 9.09 -8.15 16.36
CA ILE A 457 9.07 -8.90 17.62
C ILE A 457 9.09 -10.41 17.34
N TRP A 458 8.28 -10.87 16.36
CA TRP A 458 8.24 -12.28 15.98
C TRP A 458 9.62 -12.81 15.59
N GLN A 459 10.37 -12.11 14.73
CA GLN A 459 11.72 -12.54 14.30
C GLN A 459 12.72 -12.53 15.46
N TRP A 460 12.61 -11.60 16.42
CA TRP A 460 13.49 -11.59 17.59
C TRP A 460 13.25 -12.78 18.51
N ILE A 461 11.97 -13.16 18.71
CA ILE A 461 11.60 -14.37 19.46
C ILE A 461 12.09 -15.63 18.71
N HIS A 462 11.76 -15.73 17.42
CA HIS A 462 12.04 -16.91 16.60
C HIS A 462 13.53 -17.22 16.49
N HIS A 463 14.37 -16.18 16.42
CA HIS A 463 15.82 -16.30 16.33
C HIS A 463 16.54 -16.08 17.66
N GLU A 464 15.84 -16.18 18.79
CA GLU A 464 16.40 -16.10 20.14
C GLU A 464 17.32 -14.88 20.35
N LYS A 465 16.96 -13.73 19.78
CA LYS A 465 17.75 -12.50 19.91
C LYS A 465 17.57 -11.88 21.29
N SER A 466 18.56 -11.10 21.71
CA SER A 466 18.51 -10.36 22.96
C SER A 466 18.33 -8.87 22.72
N LEU A 467 17.73 -8.20 23.69
CA LEU A 467 17.74 -6.76 23.81
C LEU A 467 19.15 -6.27 24.13
N ASN A 468 19.41 -4.98 23.94
CA ASN A 468 20.72 -4.37 24.20
C ASN A 468 21.16 -4.41 25.67
N ASP A 469 20.24 -4.67 26.61
CA ASP A 469 20.51 -4.89 28.03
C ASP A 469 20.85 -6.36 28.38
N GLY A 470 20.88 -7.24 27.36
CA GLY A 470 21.21 -8.66 27.49
C GLY A 470 20.03 -9.59 27.77
N ARG A 471 18.82 -9.08 28.00
CA ARG A 471 17.64 -9.92 28.21
C ARG A 471 17.24 -10.63 26.91
N PRO A 472 17.02 -11.96 26.90
CA PRO A 472 16.52 -12.66 25.73
C PRO A 472 15.08 -12.26 25.41
N VAL A 473 14.77 -12.05 24.13
CA VAL A 473 13.41 -11.77 23.68
C VAL A 473 12.66 -13.10 23.58
N THR A 474 11.78 -13.35 24.51
CA THR A 474 10.99 -14.57 24.61
C THR A 474 9.49 -14.32 24.51
N LYS A 475 8.70 -15.37 24.21
CA LYS A 475 7.23 -15.28 24.27
C LYS A 475 6.74 -14.82 25.66
N ALA A 476 7.44 -15.20 26.74
CA ALA A 476 7.11 -14.78 28.10
C ALA A 476 7.37 -13.29 28.32
N LEU A 477 8.55 -12.79 27.91
CA LEU A 477 8.88 -11.36 27.99
C LEU A 477 7.90 -10.51 27.18
N PHE A 478 7.57 -10.95 25.96
CA PHE A 478 6.57 -10.27 25.12
C PHE A 478 5.21 -10.18 25.82
N ARG A 479 4.69 -11.28 26.39
CA ARG A 479 3.41 -11.29 27.09
C ARG A 479 3.41 -10.35 28.29
N GLN A 480 4.49 -10.36 29.07
CA GLN A 480 4.66 -9.43 30.18
C GLN A 480 4.59 -7.97 29.71
N MET A 481 5.39 -7.61 28.69
CA MET A 481 5.40 -6.25 28.14
C MET A 481 4.05 -5.88 27.54
N LEU A 482 3.36 -6.80 26.85
CA LEU A 482 2.02 -6.56 26.31
C LEU A 482 1.03 -6.18 27.42
N GLN A 483 1.04 -6.90 28.54
CA GLN A 483 0.18 -6.58 29.68
C GLN A 483 0.51 -5.21 30.28
N GLU A 484 1.81 -4.88 30.43
CA GLU A 484 2.25 -3.58 30.93
C GLU A 484 1.85 -2.44 29.97
N GLU A 485 2.07 -2.62 28.67
CA GLU A 485 1.72 -1.62 27.67
C GLU A 485 0.21 -1.42 27.48
N MET A 486 -0.60 -2.46 27.73
CA MET A 486 -2.07 -2.32 27.78
C MET A 486 -2.53 -1.38 28.89
N LEU A 487 -1.82 -1.34 30.03
CA LEU A 487 -2.11 -0.38 31.10
C LEU A 487 -1.76 1.04 30.66
N VAL A 488 -0.60 1.22 29.98
CA VAL A 488 -0.19 2.52 29.44
C VAL A 488 -1.22 3.00 28.39
N VAL A 489 -1.61 2.16 27.44
CA VAL A 489 -2.62 2.50 26.43
C VAL A 489 -3.95 2.89 27.09
N ARG A 490 -4.40 2.15 28.12
CA ARG A 490 -5.62 2.48 28.86
C ARG A 490 -5.54 3.87 29.50
N GLU A 491 -4.40 4.22 30.10
CA GLU A 491 -4.18 5.55 30.67
C GLU A 491 -4.18 6.65 29.59
N GLU A 492 -3.49 6.43 28.48
CA GLU A 492 -3.37 7.40 27.36
C GLU A 492 -4.71 7.68 26.67
N VAL A 493 -5.50 6.64 26.38
CA VAL A 493 -6.79 6.80 25.69
C VAL A 493 -7.94 7.14 26.64
N GLY A 494 -7.75 6.91 27.93
CA GLY A 494 -8.76 7.07 28.99
C GLY A 494 -9.69 5.86 29.15
N GLU A 495 -10.09 5.61 30.40
CA GLU A 495 -10.88 4.43 30.81
C GLU A 495 -12.17 4.25 29.99
N ALA A 496 -12.90 5.35 29.73
CA ALA A 496 -14.16 5.29 28.98
C ALA A 496 -13.95 4.84 27.53
N ARG A 497 -12.94 5.36 26.84
CA ARG A 497 -12.61 4.97 25.46
C ARG A 497 -12.08 3.53 25.41
N PHE A 498 -11.24 3.16 26.39
CA PHE A 498 -10.69 1.82 26.47
C PHE A 498 -11.79 0.77 26.60
N ASN A 499 -12.71 0.98 27.56
CA ASN A 499 -13.80 0.03 27.83
C ASN A 499 -14.86 -0.02 26.70
N ALA A 500 -15.06 1.06 25.98
CA ALA A 500 -15.96 1.11 24.82
C ALA A 500 -15.33 0.55 23.53
N GLY A 501 -14.00 0.40 23.49
CA GLY A 501 -13.25 -0.07 22.34
C GLY A 501 -13.00 -1.57 22.34
N ARG A 502 -12.22 -2.03 21.36
CA ARG A 502 -11.89 -3.44 21.15
C ARG A 502 -10.42 -3.74 21.50
N PHE A 503 -9.82 -3.01 22.45
CA PHE A 503 -8.40 -3.12 22.81
C PHE A 503 -8.00 -4.51 23.30
N GLU A 504 -8.84 -5.17 24.11
CA GLU A 504 -8.55 -6.53 24.56
C GLU A 504 -8.57 -7.55 23.42
N GLU A 505 -9.45 -7.37 22.45
CA GLU A 505 -9.51 -8.22 21.26
C GLU A 505 -8.30 -7.99 20.35
N ALA A 506 -7.89 -6.73 20.19
CA ALA A 506 -6.68 -6.36 19.49
C ALA A 506 -5.43 -6.95 20.14
N ALA A 507 -5.33 -6.89 21.47
CA ALA A 507 -4.22 -7.48 22.22
C ALA A 507 -4.17 -9.01 22.06
N ARG A 508 -5.32 -9.69 22.10
CA ARG A 508 -5.39 -11.14 21.83
C ARG A 508 -4.95 -11.48 20.41
N LEU A 509 -5.38 -10.69 19.43
CA LEU A 509 -4.93 -10.89 18.04
C LEU A 509 -3.42 -10.66 17.92
N MET A 510 -2.91 -9.54 18.48
CA MET A 510 -1.48 -9.22 18.49
C MET A 510 -0.65 -10.33 19.13
N GLU A 511 -1.07 -10.82 20.30
CA GLU A 511 -0.39 -11.94 20.97
C GLU A 511 -0.34 -13.18 20.08
N ARG A 512 -1.47 -13.58 19.52
CA ARG A 512 -1.56 -14.75 18.65
C ARG A 512 -0.61 -14.66 17.47
N ILE A 513 -0.68 -13.56 16.68
CA ILE A 513 0.10 -13.42 15.44
C ILE A 513 1.60 -13.17 15.68
N THR A 514 1.98 -12.81 16.91
CA THR A 514 3.39 -12.55 17.29
C THR A 514 4.04 -13.76 17.96
N THR A 515 3.28 -14.65 18.62
CA THR A 515 3.87 -15.74 19.40
C THR A 515 3.71 -17.13 18.79
N GLN A 516 2.94 -17.29 17.72
CA GLN A 516 2.84 -18.59 17.03
C GLN A 516 4.13 -18.90 16.26
N ASP A 517 4.40 -20.19 16.07
CA ASP A 517 5.68 -20.67 15.49
C ASP A 517 5.79 -20.31 14.01
N GLU A 518 4.68 -20.40 13.26
CA GLU A 518 4.63 -19.99 11.86
C GLU A 518 4.20 -18.50 11.76
N LEU A 519 4.97 -17.72 11.01
CA LEU A 519 4.62 -16.33 10.73
C LEU A 519 3.40 -16.25 9.81
N ILE A 520 2.32 -15.61 10.28
CA ILE A 520 1.15 -15.30 9.45
C ILE A 520 1.54 -14.28 8.38
N ASP A 521 1.14 -14.53 7.14
CA ASP A 521 1.48 -13.70 5.97
C ASP A 521 1.07 -12.23 6.15
N PHE A 522 -0.17 -11.97 6.53
CA PHE A 522 -0.71 -10.63 6.78
C PHE A 522 -1.67 -10.63 7.97
N LEU A 523 -1.54 -9.63 8.86
CA LEU A 523 -2.44 -9.46 10.00
C LEU A 523 -3.90 -9.19 9.55
N THR A 524 -4.04 -8.58 8.37
CA THR A 524 -5.34 -8.27 7.79
C THR A 524 -6.16 -9.51 7.45
N LEU A 525 -5.52 -10.65 7.16
CA LEU A 525 -6.24 -11.91 6.90
C LEU A 525 -7.01 -12.41 8.13
N PRO A 526 -6.38 -12.66 9.30
CA PRO A 526 -7.14 -13.02 10.51
C PRO A 526 -7.95 -11.84 11.07
N GLY A 527 -7.51 -10.60 10.87
CA GLY A 527 -8.23 -9.39 11.27
C GLY A 527 -9.54 -9.21 10.50
N TYR A 528 -9.56 -9.55 9.22
CA TYR A 528 -10.73 -9.41 8.36
C TYR A 528 -11.95 -10.25 8.85
N ALA A 529 -11.69 -11.36 9.51
CA ALA A 529 -12.76 -12.14 10.15
C ALA A 529 -13.42 -11.42 11.34
N LEU A 530 -12.70 -10.47 11.96
CA LEU A 530 -13.17 -9.66 13.08
C LEU A 530 -13.84 -8.35 12.64
N LEU A 531 -13.63 -7.96 11.40
CA LEU A 531 -14.23 -6.76 10.82
C LEU A 531 -15.70 -7.04 10.49
N ALA A 532 -16.60 -6.17 10.95
CA ALA A 532 -18.05 -6.31 10.77
C ALA A 532 -18.49 -6.16 9.31
#